data_7cd158f814e2efd88d9475c6f6be14f4
#
_entry.id   7cd158f814e2efd88d9475c6f6be14f4
#
_cell.length_a   1.000
_cell.length_b   1.000
_cell.length_c   1.000
_cell.angle_alpha   90.00
_cell.angle_beta   90.00
_cell.angle_gamma   90.00
#
_symmetry.space_group_name_H-M   'P 1'
#
loop_
_entity.id
_entity.type
_entity.pdbx_description
1 polymer ?
#
loop_
_entity_poly.entity_id
_entity_poly.type
_entity_poly.pdbx_seq_one_letter_code
_entity_poly.pdbx_strand_id
1 'polypeptide(L)'
;DLDRVLEMVREVKALGLENIRDLVDNYREEYGIEIYINLDHSPSVEDCKRAIDAGYEFIHIDISQANHDASEEEIIEKTKEVVEYAKFTGALVESEPHYFGGSSNLHTENIDYVEIKKTFSTPEGAKRFEESTGIDTFAAAIGNLHGKYPVPKELDLELLQRIRQSLDCQISLHGGSGTPLHYFEEA
;
A
#
# COMPACT_ATOMS: atom_id res chain seq x y z
N ASP A 1 5.00 19.36 11.33
CA ASP A 1 6.42 19.18 11.68
C ASP A 1 6.79 17.72 11.41
N LEU A 2 7.63 17.48 10.38
CA LEU A 2 7.97 16.15 9.90
C LEU A 2 8.70 15.32 10.98
N ASP A 3 9.54 15.97 11.78
CA ASP A 3 10.28 15.28 12.86
C ASP A 3 9.32 14.72 13.91
N ARG A 4 8.25 15.45 14.22
CA ARG A 4 7.23 14.99 15.15
C ARG A 4 6.41 13.84 14.60
N VAL A 5 6.13 13.84 13.31
CA VAL A 5 5.46 12.70 12.64
C VAL A 5 6.35 11.46 12.63
N LEU A 6 7.65 11.62 12.33
CA LEU A 6 8.61 10.51 12.35
C LEU A 6 8.83 9.95 13.77
N GLU A 7 8.80 10.83 14.78
CA GLU A 7 8.88 10.43 16.18
C GLU A 7 7.64 9.64 16.60
N MET A 8 6.44 10.12 16.24
CA MET A 8 5.19 9.39 16.45
C MET A 8 5.18 8.01 15.77
N VAL A 9 5.66 7.91 14.52
CA VAL A 9 5.74 6.62 13.82
C VAL A 9 6.72 5.65 14.52
N ARG A 10 7.82 6.15 15.11
CA ARG A 10 8.73 5.32 15.91
C ARG A 10 8.09 4.86 17.22
N GLU A 11 7.35 5.74 17.88
CA GLU A 11 6.61 5.42 19.09
C GLU A 11 5.50 4.39 18.82
N VAL A 12 4.77 4.54 17.73
CA VAL A 12 3.73 3.60 17.28
C VAL A 12 4.31 2.20 17.05
N LYS A 13 5.46 2.08 16.38
CA LYS A 13 6.14 0.78 16.23
C LYS A 13 6.60 0.17 17.56
N ALA A 14 6.89 0.99 18.56
CA ALA A 14 7.30 0.53 19.88
C ALA A 14 6.13 0.09 20.76
N LEU A 15 4.90 0.58 20.49
CA LEU A 15 3.71 0.28 21.31
C LEU A 15 3.12 -1.13 21.07
N GLY A 16 3.40 -1.74 19.93
CA GLY A 16 2.77 -3.01 19.52
C GLY A 16 1.40 -2.82 18.86
N LEU A 17 0.95 -3.83 18.14
CA LEU A 17 -0.27 -3.78 17.31
C LEU A 17 -1.53 -3.65 18.15
N GLU A 18 -1.62 -4.39 19.23
CA GLU A 18 -2.76 -4.41 20.15
C GLU A 18 -2.95 -3.07 20.86
N ASN A 19 -1.86 -2.43 21.29
CA ASN A 19 -1.93 -1.12 21.94
C ASN A 19 -2.40 -0.02 20.98
N ILE A 20 -2.04 -0.12 19.70
CA ILE A 20 -2.55 0.78 18.66
C ILE A 20 -4.05 0.56 18.47
N ARG A 21 -4.50 -0.70 18.44
CA ARG A 21 -5.92 -1.04 18.36
C ARG A 21 -6.70 -0.44 19.53
N ASP A 22 -6.24 -0.66 20.75
CA ASP A 22 -6.87 -0.13 21.96
C ASP A 22 -6.94 1.41 21.94
N LEU A 23 -5.86 2.08 21.49
CA LEU A 23 -5.82 3.54 21.36
C LEU A 23 -6.87 4.04 20.36
N VAL A 24 -6.99 3.40 19.22
CA VAL A 24 -7.97 3.79 18.18
C VAL A 24 -9.39 3.54 18.66
N ASP A 25 -9.66 2.42 19.33
CA ASP A 25 -10.98 2.12 19.87
C ASP A 25 -11.41 3.13 20.94
N ASN A 26 -10.49 3.55 21.81
CA ASN A 26 -10.75 4.62 22.77
C ASN A 26 -11.12 5.94 22.07
N TYR A 27 -10.43 6.31 20.98
CA TYR A 27 -10.77 7.52 20.23
C TYR A 27 -12.08 7.40 19.45
N ARG A 28 -12.40 6.22 18.92
CA ARG A 28 -13.72 5.95 18.32
C ARG A 28 -14.84 6.23 19.32
N GLU A 29 -14.69 5.71 20.55
CA GLU A 29 -15.68 5.91 21.61
C GLU A 29 -15.75 7.38 22.08
N GLU A 30 -14.59 8.01 22.32
CA GLU A 30 -14.51 9.38 22.83
C GLU A 30 -15.09 10.40 21.87
N TYR A 31 -14.77 10.27 20.56
CA TYR A 31 -15.16 11.27 19.56
C TYR A 31 -16.38 10.89 18.71
N GLY A 32 -16.85 9.66 18.79
CA GLY A 32 -17.97 9.16 17.99
C GLY A 32 -17.69 9.16 16.48
N ILE A 33 -16.43 8.90 16.08
CA ILE A 33 -15.98 8.88 14.69
C ILE A 33 -15.54 7.48 14.27
N GLU A 34 -15.68 7.17 12.99
CA GLU A 34 -15.13 5.96 12.40
C GLU A 34 -13.66 6.17 12.06
N ILE A 35 -12.79 5.32 12.62
CA ILE A 35 -11.36 5.26 12.33
C ILE A 35 -11.02 3.82 12.01
N TYR A 36 -10.39 3.57 10.87
CA TYR A 36 -9.93 2.24 10.47
C TYR A 36 -8.40 2.20 10.49
N ILE A 37 -7.85 1.05 10.89
CA ILE A 37 -6.40 0.89 10.99
C ILE A 37 -5.92 0.07 9.80
N ASN A 38 -4.88 0.56 9.13
CA ASN A 38 -4.15 -0.16 8.10
C ASN A 38 -2.74 -0.53 8.60
N LEU A 39 -2.35 -1.80 8.44
CA LEU A 39 -0.95 -2.19 8.48
C LEU A 39 -0.34 -1.90 7.12
N ASP A 40 0.39 -0.79 7.00
CA ASP A 40 0.90 -0.27 5.75
C ASP A 40 2.29 -0.86 5.41
N HIS A 41 2.46 -1.37 4.18
CA HIS A 41 3.70 -1.96 3.66
C HIS A 41 4.36 -3.00 4.57
N SER A 42 3.63 -4.04 4.93
CA SER A 42 4.19 -5.14 5.72
C SER A 42 4.97 -6.13 4.85
N PRO A 43 6.27 -6.33 5.09
CA PRO A 43 7.06 -7.29 4.32
C PRO A 43 6.92 -8.75 4.81
N SER A 44 6.07 -8.99 5.80
CA SER A 44 6.01 -10.24 6.54
C SER A 44 4.58 -10.77 6.65
N VAL A 45 4.35 -12.00 6.19
CA VAL A 45 3.08 -12.72 6.37
C VAL A 45 2.74 -12.85 7.86
N GLU A 46 3.73 -13.10 8.71
CA GLU A 46 3.53 -13.25 10.15
C GLU A 46 3.05 -11.95 10.80
N ASP A 47 3.64 -10.80 10.41
CA ASP A 47 3.20 -9.50 10.92
C ASP A 47 1.79 -9.13 10.42
N CYS A 48 1.46 -9.50 9.17
CA CYS A 48 0.09 -9.36 8.66
C CYS A 48 -0.91 -10.16 9.50
N LYS A 49 -0.63 -11.43 9.80
CA LYS A 49 -1.50 -12.28 10.62
C LYS A 49 -1.65 -11.72 12.05
N ARG A 50 -0.55 -11.24 12.65
CA ARG A 50 -0.61 -10.58 13.95
C ARG A 50 -1.46 -9.32 13.97
N ALA A 51 -1.40 -8.51 12.90
CA ALA A 51 -2.25 -7.33 12.78
C ALA A 51 -3.73 -7.70 12.62
N ILE A 52 -4.02 -8.75 11.83
CA ILE A 52 -5.38 -9.31 11.70
C ILE A 52 -5.90 -9.78 13.06
N ASP A 53 -5.09 -10.53 13.82
CA ASP A 53 -5.45 -11.02 15.16
C ASP A 53 -5.66 -9.85 16.16
N ALA A 54 -4.91 -8.76 16.00
CA ALA A 54 -5.09 -7.53 16.78
C ALA A 54 -6.33 -6.71 16.37
N GLY A 55 -7.04 -7.11 15.29
CA GLY A 55 -8.28 -6.48 14.84
C GLY A 55 -8.08 -5.30 13.88
N TYR A 56 -6.99 -5.26 13.13
CA TYR A 56 -6.80 -4.29 12.05
C TYR A 56 -7.77 -4.58 10.91
N GLU A 57 -8.38 -3.55 10.36
CA GLU A 57 -9.38 -3.67 9.30
C GLU A 57 -8.76 -3.75 7.90
N PHE A 58 -7.54 -3.21 7.73
CA PHE A 58 -6.83 -3.20 6.46
C PHE A 58 -5.41 -3.71 6.65
N ILE A 59 -4.93 -4.50 5.70
CA ILE A 59 -3.62 -5.13 5.71
C ILE A 59 -2.99 -4.97 4.33
N HIS A 60 -1.89 -4.24 4.23
CA HIS A 60 -1.08 -4.17 3.03
C HIS A 60 0.11 -5.11 3.16
N ILE A 61 0.03 -6.27 2.51
CA ILE A 61 1.18 -7.19 2.38
C ILE A 61 2.05 -6.75 1.20
N ASP A 62 3.30 -6.38 1.50
CA ASP A 62 4.27 -5.90 0.53
C ASP A 62 5.62 -6.60 0.70
N ILE A 63 5.73 -7.78 0.11
CA ILE A 63 6.94 -8.61 0.15
C ILE A 63 8.11 -7.89 -0.54
N SER A 64 7.83 -7.03 -1.50
CA SER A 64 8.82 -6.27 -2.24
C SER A 64 9.64 -5.31 -1.38
N GLN A 65 9.12 -4.86 -0.25
CA GLN A 65 9.84 -4.00 0.69
C GLN A 65 11.06 -4.67 1.34
N ALA A 66 11.00 -5.97 1.60
CA ALA A 66 12.13 -6.71 2.15
C ALA A 66 13.00 -7.33 1.06
N ASN A 67 12.43 -7.65 -0.09
CA ASN A 67 13.12 -8.30 -1.22
C ASN A 67 12.65 -7.67 -2.54
N HIS A 68 13.36 -6.64 -3.01
CA HIS A 68 13.04 -5.94 -4.26
C HIS A 68 13.11 -6.85 -5.50
N ASP A 69 13.82 -8.00 -5.40
CA ASP A 69 13.98 -8.98 -6.46
C ASP A 69 13.02 -10.18 -6.30
N ALA A 70 12.05 -10.09 -5.38
CA ALA A 70 11.05 -11.14 -5.21
C ALA A 70 10.29 -11.39 -6.52
N SER A 71 10.13 -12.67 -6.89
CA SER A 71 9.36 -13.01 -8.08
C SER A 71 7.87 -12.75 -7.87
N GLU A 72 7.14 -12.50 -8.96
CA GLU A 72 5.68 -12.32 -8.89
C GLU A 72 5.01 -13.57 -8.28
N GLU A 73 5.52 -14.77 -8.58
CA GLU A 73 5.00 -16.02 -8.03
C GLU A 73 5.16 -16.10 -6.50
N GLU A 74 6.32 -15.67 -5.97
CA GLU A 74 6.56 -15.60 -4.52
C GLU A 74 5.62 -14.60 -3.86
N ILE A 75 5.43 -13.43 -4.46
CA ILE A 75 4.52 -12.41 -3.96
C ILE A 75 3.07 -12.92 -3.97
N ILE A 76 2.63 -13.56 -5.05
CA ILE A 76 1.30 -14.17 -5.16
C ILE A 76 1.09 -15.21 -4.07
N GLU A 77 2.04 -16.12 -3.85
CA GLU A 77 1.92 -17.18 -2.85
C GLU A 77 1.73 -16.59 -1.43
N LYS A 78 2.59 -15.65 -1.05
CA LYS A 78 2.52 -15.00 0.26
C LYS A 78 1.28 -14.14 0.43
N THR A 79 0.86 -13.43 -0.62
CA THR A 79 -0.37 -12.64 -0.61
C THR A 79 -1.59 -13.53 -0.40
N LYS A 80 -1.67 -14.66 -1.12
CA LYS A 80 -2.76 -15.64 -0.93
C LYS A 80 -2.84 -16.14 0.51
N GLU A 81 -1.71 -16.41 1.14
CA GLU A 81 -1.67 -16.88 2.52
C GLU A 81 -2.31 -15.86 3.47
N VAL A 82 -2.05 -14.56 3.27
CA VAL A 82 -2.66 -13.48 4.06
C VAL A 82 -4.16 -13.35 3.74
N VAL A 83 -4.54 -13.37 2.45
CA VAL A 83 -5.95 -13.29 2.02
C VAL A 83 -6.76 -14.44 2.62
N GLU A 84 -6.27 -15.68 2.56
CA GLU A 84 -6.95 -16.83 3.16
C GLU A 84 -7.10 -16.68 4.68
N TYR A 85 -6.09 -16.13 5.36
CA TYR A 85 -6.17 -15.87 6.80
C TYR A 85 -7.19 -14.78 7.13
N ALA A 86 -7.22 -13.69 6.37
CA ALA A 86 -8.12 -12.56 6.56
C ALA A 86 -9.61 -12.91 6.39
N LYS A 87 -9.94 -13.94 5.60
CA LYS A 87 -11.34 -14.38 5.35
C LYS A 87 -12.12 -14.68 6.63
N PHE A 88 -11.46 -15.08 7.70
CA PHE A 88 -12.11 -15.43 8.96
C PHE A 88 -12.43 -14.23 9.85
N THR A 89 -11.83 -13.07 9.57
CA THR A 89 -12.00 -11.85 10.38
C THR A 89 -12.73 -10.75 9.64
N GLY A 90 -12.73 -10.80 8.30
CA GLY A 90 -13.27 -9.74 7.45
C GLY A 90 -12.31 -8.57 7.25
N ALA A 91 -11.03 -8.70 7.62
CA ALA A 91 -10.01 -7.74 7.25
C ALA A 91 -9.80 -7.73 5.74
N LEU A 92 -9.64 -6.54 5.17
CA LEU A 92 -9.39 -6.33 3.74
C LEU A 92 -7.90 -6.36 3.45
N VAL A 93 -7.52 -7.01 2.36
CA VAL A 93 -6.12 -7.21 2.00
C VAL A 93 -5.77 -6.43 0.74
N GLU A 94 -4.70 -5.66 0.85
CA GLU A 94 -4.05 -4.92 -0.22
C GLU A 94 -2.71 -5.56 -0.56
N SER A 95 -2.34 -5.55 -1.84
CA SER A 95 -1.00 -5.94 -2.29
C SER A 95 -0.63 -5.36 -3.65
N GLU A 96 0.65 -5.54 -4.01
CA GLU A 96 1.25 -5.12 -5.27
C GLU A 96 2.13 -6.26 -5.85
N PRO A 97 2.23 -6.38 -7.19
CA PRO A 97 2.94 -7.51 -7.82
C PRO A 97 4.46 -7.38 -7.81
N HIS A 98 5.01 -6.20 -7.54
CA HIS A 98 6.44 -5.93 -7.55
C HIS A 98 6.75 -4.57 -6.90
N TYR A 99 8.01 -4.37 -6.51
CA TYR A 99 8.49 -3.08 -6.04
C TYR A 99 8.51 -2.04 -7.17
N PHE A 100 7.84 -0.91 -6.99
CA PHE A 100 7.81 0.16 -7.99
C PHE A 100 8.49 1.47 -7.54
N GLY A 101 9.27 1.40 -6.48
CA GLY A 101 10.32 2.36 -6.21
C GLY A 101 9.99 3.46 -5.22
N GLY A 102 11.08 4.08 -4.80
CA GLY A 102 11.09 5.18 -3.87
C GLY A 102 11.08 4.73 -2.40
N SER A 103 11.42 5.66 -1.55
CA SER A 103 11.28 5.54 -0.10
C SER A 103 10.61 6.80 0.42
N SER A 104 9.95 6.74 1.56
CA SER A 104 9.24 7.89 2.16
C SER A 104 10.19 8.96 2.70
N ASN A 105 11.18 9.36 1.91
CA ASN A 105 12.22 10.34 2.22
C ASN A 105 12.12 11.57 1.31
N LEU A 106 12.97 12.56 1.59
CA LEU A 106 13.27 13.65 0.66
C LEU A 106 14.37 13.19 -0.29
N HIS A 107 14.07 13.15 -1.57
CA HIS A 107 15.01 12.80 -2.63
C HIS A 107 15.65 14.06 -3.22
N THR A 108 16.91 13.93 -3.62
CA THR A 108 17.69 15.00 -4.27
C THR A 108 17.93 14.75 -5.74
N GLU A 109 17.71 13.50 -6.18
CA GLU A 109 17.81 13.05 -7.55
C GLU A 109 16.55 13.39 -8.36
N ASN A 110 16.69 13.55 -9.66
CA ASN A 110 15.57 13.68 -10.56
C ASN A 110 14.96 12.31 -10.88
N ILE A 111 13.66 12.31 -11.19
CA ILE A 111 12.94 11.11 -11.60
C ILE A 111 13.35 10.74 -13.03
N ASP A 112 13.81 9.52 -13.25
CA ASP A 112 14.01 8.95 -14.58
C ASP A 112 12.76 8.22 -15.05
N TYR A 113 11.87 8.93 -15.74
CA TYR A 113 10.62 8.38 -16.24
C TYR A 113 10.78 7.29 -17.29
N VAL A 114 11.93 7.18 -17.96
CA VAL A 114 12.19 6.09 -18.92
C VAL A 114 12.36 4.77 -18.17
N GLU A 115 13.10 4.80 -17.04
CA GLU A 115 13.28 3.61 -16.21
C GLU A 115 12.00 3.29 -15.43
N ILE A 116 11.33 4.28 -14.85
CA ILE A 116 10.12 4.07 -14.05
C ILE A 116 8.97 3.48 -14.87
N LYS A 117 8.81 3.88 -16.12
CA LYS A 117 7.78 3.31 -17.01
C LYS A 117 7.92 1.80 -17.21
N LYS A 118 9.10 1.23 -17.00
CA LYS A 118 9.29 -0.23 -17.04
C LYS A 118 8.65 -0.95 -15.86
N THR A 119 8.39 -0.24 -14.78
CA THR A 119 7.74 -0.77 -13.57
C THR A 119 6.25 -0.45 -13.49
N PHE A 120 5.66 0.14 -14.54
CA PHE A 120 4.24 0.44 -14.55
C PHE A 120 3.43 -0.85 -14.57
N SER A 121 2.35 -0.85 -13.81
CA SER A 121 1.36 -1.93 -13.86
C SER A 121 0.72 -2.00 -15.24
N THR A 122 0.35 -3.20 -15.67
CA THR A 122 -0.45 -3.39 -16.89
C THR A 122 -1.86 -3.88 -16.53
N PRO A 123 -2.91 -3.56 -17.29
CA PRO A 123 -4.27 -4.07 -17.02
C PRO A 123 -4.31 -5.60 -16.93
N GLU A 124 -3.61 -6.29 -17.83
CA GLU A 124 -3.55 -7.75 -17.88
C GLU A 124 -2.79 -8.33 -16.67
N GLY A 125 -1.68 -7.68 -16.26
CA GLY A 125 -0.91 -8.07 -15.08
C GLY A 125 -1.72 -7.86 -13.79
N ALA A 126 -2.38 -6.71 -13.66
CA ALA A 126 -3.23 -6.40 -12.53
C ALA A 126 -4.40 -7.40 -12.40
N LYS A 127 -5.09 -7.71 -13.50
CA LYS A 127 -6.18 -8.70 -13.50
C LYS A 127 -5.69 -10.09 -13.13
N ARG A 128 -4.57 -10.54 -13.70
CA ARG A 128 -3.96 -11.83 -13.34
C ARG A 128 -3.60 -11.90 -11.86
N PHE A 129 -3.03 -10.82 -11.32
CA PHE A 129 -2.65 -10.74 -9.92
C PHE A 129 -3.87 -10.81 -8.99
N GLU A 130 -4.92 -10.03 -9.27
CA GLU A 130 -6.20 -10.07 -8.55
C GLU A 130 -6.80 -11.48 -8.56
N GLU A 131 -6.93 -12.10 -9.73
CA GLU A 131 -7.50 -13.45 -9.89
C GLU A 131 -6.66 -14.52 -9.18
N SER A 132 -5.33 -14.34 -9.14
CA SER A 132 -4.42 -15.27 -8.49
C SER A 132 -4.42 -15.16 -6.99
N THR A 133 -4.65 -13.97 -6.43
CA THR A 133 -4.52 -13.69 -5.00
C THR A 133 -5.85 -13.55 -4.28
N GLY A 134 -6.86 -12.99 -4.95
CA GLY A 134 -8.15 -12.65 -4.35
C GLY A 134 -8.09 -11.45 -3.40
N ILE A 135 -7.20 -10.49 -3.65
CA ILE A 135 -7.07 -9.25 -2.89
C ILE A 135 -8.30 -8.35 -3.01
N ASP A 136 -8.52 -7.51 -2.02
CA ASP A 136 -9.59 -6.52 -1.98
C ASP A 136 -9.17 -5.18 -2.60
N THR A 137 -7.85 -4.89 -2.57
CA THR A 137 -7.28 -3.64 -3.09
C THR A 137 -5.96 -3.92 -3.79
N PHE A 138 -5.80 -3.35 -4.98
CA PHE A 138 -4.59 -3.43 -5.79
C PHE A 138 -3.83 -2.10 -5.76
N ALA A 139 -2.56 -2.10 -5.34
CA ALA A 139 -1.70 -0.93 -5.41
C ALA A 139 -1.10 -0.80 -6.82
N ALA A 140 -1.56 0.20 -7.57
CA ALA A 140 -1.19 0.38 -8.96
C ALA A 140 0.08 1.24 -9.12
N ALA A 141 1.04 0.77 -9.93
CA ALA A 141 2.20 1.55 -10.37
C ALA A 141 1.87 2.28 -11.68
N ILE A 142 1.72 3.60 -11.62
CA ILE A 142 1.35 4.48 -12.76
C ILE A 142 2.23 5.74 -12.84
N GLY A 143 3.42 5.72 -12.24
CA GLY A 143 4.32 6.87 -12.10
C GLY A 143 4.39 7.46 -10.70
N ASN A 144 3.61 6.91 -9.78
CA ASN A 144 3.64 7.22 -8.36
C ASN A 144 4.87 6.59 -7.70
N LEU A 145 5.63 7.41 -6.99
CA LEU A 145 6.83 7.00 -6.25
C LEU A 145 6.69 7.44 -4.80
N HIS A 146 7.25 6.68 -3.87
CA HIS A 146 7.32 7.10 -2.48
C HIS A 146 8.29 8.27 -2.30
N GLY A 147 7.99 9.16 -1.35
CA GLY A 147 8.81 10.32 -1.02
C GLY A 147 8.55 11.56 -1.87
N LYS A 148 9.32 12.62 -1.61
CA LYS A 148 9.21 13.91 -2.28
C LYS A 148 10.46 14.16 -3.12
N TYR A 149 10.27 14.44 -4.39
CA TYR A 149 11.31 14.68 -5.38
C TYR A 149 11.45 16.17 -5.70
N PRO A 150 12.61 16.62 -6.26
CA PRO A 150 12.82 18.01 -6.68
C PRO A 150 11.86 18.46 -7.78
N VAL A 151 11.37 17.52 -8.60
CA VAL A 151 10.40 17.75 -9.67
C VAL A 151 9.07 17.10 -9.32
N PRO A 152 7.93 17.67 -9.77
CA PRO A 152 6.63 17.07 -9.59
C PRO A 152 6.57 15.68 -10.23
N LYS A 153 5.82 14.76 -9.60
CA LYS A 153 5.52 13.45 -10.18
C LYS A 153 4.50 13.59 -11.31
N GLU A 154 4.62 12.70 -12.29
CA GLU A 154 3.68 12.59 -13.41
C GLU A 154 2.99 11.23 -13.33
N LEU A 155 1.66 11.23 -13.21
CA LEU A 155 0.85 10.02 -13.17
C LEU A 155 0.20 9.76 -14.52
N ASP A 156 0.17 8.50 -14.93
CA ASP A 156 -0.54 8.06 -16.14
C ASP A 156 -2.00 7.71 -15.80
N LEU A 157 -2.88 8.72 -15.82
CA LEU A 157 -4.30 8.54 -15.49
C LEU A 157 -5.06 7.72 -16.54
N GLU A 158 -4.62 7.74 -17.82
CA GLU A 158 -5.21 6.88 -18.85
C GLU A 158 -4.90 5.40 -18.57
N LEU A 159 -3.69 5.11 -18.09
CA LEU A 159 -3.32 3.77 -17.64
C LEU A 159 -4.12 3.38 -16.39
N LEU A 160 -4.26 4.28 -15.41
CA LEU A 160 -5.09 4.05 -14.22
C LEU A 160 -6.51 3.65 -14.59
N GLN A 161 -7.14 4.39 -15.50
CA GLN A 161 -8.49 4.09 -15.97
C GLN A 161 -8.58 2.70 -16.62
N ARG A 162 -7.60 2.31 -17.44
CA ARG A 162 -7.56 0.99 -18.07
C ARG A 162 -7.38 -0.13 -17.04
N ILE A 163 -6.51 0.08 -16.05
CA ILE A 163 -6.34 -0.86 -14.92
C ILE A 163 -7.66 -0.98 -14.16
N ARG A 164 -8.30 0.15 -13.81
CA ARG A 164 -9.59 0.14 -13.08
C ARG A 164 -10.67 -0.64 -13.82
N GLN A 165 -10.72 -0.52 -15.14
CA GLN A 165 -11.69 -1.24 -15.98
C GLN A 165 -11.44 -2.75 -16.04
N SER A 166 -10.23 -3.21 -15.76
CA SER A 166 -9.87 -4.63 -15.75
C SER A 166 -10.09 -5.31 -14.41
N LEU A 167 -10.20 -4.56 -13.31
CA LEU A 167 -10.27 -5.07 -11.94
C LEU A 167 -11.69 -5.04 -11.37
N ASP A 168 -12.01 -6.04 -10.58
CA ASP A 168 -13.21 -6.07 -9.73
C ASP A 168 -12.91 -5.47 -8.33
N CYS A 169 -11.67 -5.62 -7.82
CA CYS A 169 -11.23 -5.06 -6.55
C CYS A 169 -11.04 -3.53 -6.59
N GLN A 170 -10.78 -2.92 -5.45
CA GLN A 170 -10.46 -1.49 -5.36
C GLN A 170 -9.02 -1.22 -5.82
N ILE A 171 -8.69 0.06 -6.05
CA ILE A 171 -7.33 0.52 -6.33
C ILE A 171 -6.91 1.50 -5.26
N SER A 172 -5.67 1.36 -4.78
CA SER A 172 -5.00 2.34 -3.93
C SER A 172 -3.89 3.07 -4.68
N LEU A 173 -3.67 4.32 -4.31
CA LEU A 173 -2.58 5.14 -4.84
C LEU A 173 -1.56 5.39 -3.73
N HIS A 174 -0.43 4.72 -3.81
CA HIS A 174 0.73 4.98 -2.95
C HIS A 174 1.57 6.14 -3.47
N GLY A 175 2.52 6.61 -2.65
CA GLY A 175 3.47 7.64 -3.06
C GLY A 175 2.85 9.01 -3.33
N GLY A 176 1.74 9.38 -2.71
CA GLY A 176 1.03 10.63 -2.93
C GLY A 176 1.79 11.91 -2.54
N SER A 177 2.80 11.82 -1.65
CA SER A 177 3.59 12.97 -1.20
C SER A 177 4.28 13.68 -2.35
N GLY A 178 3.99 14.98 -2.54
CA GLY A 178 4.56 15.78 -3.64
C GLY A 178 3.93 15.57 -5.01
N THR A 179 2.87 14.79 -5.10
CA THR A 179 2.05 14.67 -6.30
C THR A 179 1.17 15.92 -6.45
N PRO A 180 1.09 16.55 -7.65
CA PRO A 180 0.24 17.71 -7.88
C PRO A 180 -1.25 17.41 -7.62
N LEU A 181 -1.95 18.38 -7.03
CA LEU A 181 -3.35 18.21 -6.57
C LEU A 181 -4.31 17.79 -7.70
N HIS A 182 -4.12 18.32 -8.91
CA HIS A 182 -5.01 18.01 -10.04
C HIS A 182 -5.09 16.51 -10.36
N TYR A 183 -4.02 15.73 -10.10
CA TYR A 183 -4.07 14.27 -10.27
C TYR A 183 -5.06 13.59 -9.34
N PHE A 184 -5.23 14.10 -8.12
CA PHE A 184 -6.22 13.57 -7.16
C PHE A 184 -7.66 14.00 -7.47
N GLU A 185 -7.81 15.10 -8.22
CA GLU A 185 -9.13 15.60 -8.66
C GLU A 185 -9.62 14.88 -9.92
N GLU A 186 -8.69 14.37 -10.72
CA GLU A 186 -8.97 13.70 -12.00
C GLU A 186 -9.02 12.17 -11.89
N ALA A 187 -8.42 11.57 -10.85
CA ALA A 187 -8.41 10.13 -10.61
C ALA A 187 -9.71 9.66 -9.96
#